data_757e7b467a949f01da6538aa6253d227
#
_entry.id   757e7b467a949f01da6538aa6253d227
#
_cell.length_a   1.000
_cell.length_b   1.000
_cell.length_c   1.000
_cell.angle_alpha   90.00
_cell.angle_beta   90.00
_cell.angle_gamma   90.00
#
_symmetry.space_group_name_H-M   'P 1'
#
loop_
_entity.id
_entity.type
_entity.pdbx_description
1 polymer ?
#
loop_
_entity_poly.entity_id
_entity_poly.type
_entity_poly.pdbx_seq_one_letter_code
_entity_poly.pdbx_strand_id
1 'polypeptide(L)'
;MDRRQLTWTAFLLVCFGLVGLAGLFGTYAAPIPLERALARNAALDRVLEAARQPDPALLLERLRPALAESAAPVLTGPGTLEERVAREREAVRARQDAEARGVARRLRLLILVVTAMAGLFGAFVLGLARR
;
A
#
# COMPACT_ATOMS: atom_id res chain seq x y z
N MET A 1 30.80 29.97 -16.95
CA MET A 1 29.76 29.60 -15.96
C MET A 1 30.31 29.87 -14.58
N ASP A 2 29.70 30.78 -13.83
CA ASP A 2 30.22 31.24 -12.56
C ASP A 2 30.13 30.09 -11.53
N ARG A 3 31.14 29.90 -10.68
CA ARG A 3 31.18 28.81 -9.65
C ARG A 3 29.88 28.76 -8.85
N ARG A 4 29.30 29.92 -8.59
CA ARG A 4 28.03 30.07 -7.85
C ARG A 4 26.84 29.47 -8.61
N GLN A 5 26.77 29.62 -9.92
CA GLN A 5 25.74 29.07 -10.76
C GLN A 5 25.82 27.52 -10.84
N LEU A 6 27.06 27.00 -10.95
CA LEU A 6 27.28 25.55 -10.96
C LEU A 6 26.78 24.87 -9.67
N THR A 7 27.05 25.50 -8.52
CA THR A 7 26.66 24.98 -7.21
C THR A 7 25.15 25.01 -7.01
N TRP A 8 24.47 26.06 -7.46
CA TRP A 8 23.00 26.14 -7.42
C TRP A 8 22.35 25.13 -8.33
N THR A 9 22.87 24.90 -9.53
CA THR A 9 22.35 23.93 -10.48
C THR A 9 22.52 22.50 -9.96
N ALA A 10 23.68 22.18 -9.38
CA ALA A 10 23.92 20.89 -8.75
C ALA A 10 22.98 20.64 -7.56
N PHE A 11 22.75 21.65 -6.71
CA PHE A 11 21.80 21.56 -5.59
C PHE A 11 20.37 21.27 -6.07
N LEU A 12 19.89 22.01 -7.07
CA LEU A 12 18.56 21.80 -7.63
C LEU A 12 18.41 20.40 -8.25
N LEU A 13 19.42 19.93 -8.99
CA LEU A 13 19.41 18.57 -9.59
C LEU A 13 19.31 17.47 -8.52
N VAL A 14 20.06 17.61 -7.42
CA VAL A 14 20.00 16.66 -6.31
C VAL A 14 18.64 16.70 -5.62
N CYS A 15 18.10 17.89 -5.34
CA CYS A 15 16.77 18.03 -4.74
C CYS A 15 15.67 17.42 -5.62
N PHE A 16 15.66 17.71 -6.91
CA PHE A 16 14.68 17.13 -7.84
C PHE A 16 14.86 15.62 -7.99
N GLY A 17 16.10 15.12 -8.03
CA GLY A 17 16.38 13.70 -8.08
C GLY A 17 15.83 12.94 -6.86
N LEU A 18 16.05 13.50 -5.65
CA LEU A 18 15.55 12.90 -4.41
C LEU A 18 14.01 12.93 -4.31
N VAL A 19 13.38 14.04 -4.69
CA VAL A 19 11.91 14.14 -4.73
C VAL A 19 11.33 13.18 -5.77
N GLY A 20 11.96 13.07 -6.94
CA GLY A 20 11.56 12.11 -7.97
C GLY A 20 11.67 10.66 -7.51
N LEU A 21 12.75 10.31 -6.82
CA LEU A 21 12.95 8.97 -6.26
C LEU A 21 11.91 8.63 -5.19
N ALA A 22 11.63 9.57 -4.29
CA ALA A 22 10.61 9.40 -3.26
C ALA A 22 9.20 9.24 -3.86
N GLY A 23 8.87 10.01 -4.90
CA GLY A 23 7.63 9.88 -5.65
C GLY A 23 7.52 8.53 -6.36
N LEU A 24 8.59 8.06 -7.00
CA LEU A 24 8.64 6.76 -7.65
C LEU A 24 8.38 5.62 -6.66
N PHE A 25 9.05 5.61 -5.52
CA PHE A 25 8.80 4.61 -4.46
C PHE A 25 7.38 4.66 -3.92
N GLY A 26 6.79 5.85 -3.80
CA GLY A 26 5.40 6.02 -3.36
C GLY A 26 4.40 5.38 -4.33
N THR A 27 4.64 5.47 -5.63
CA THR A 27 3.76 4.86 -6.65
C THR A 27 3.87 3.33 -6.71
N TYR A 28 5.05 2.77 -6.44
CA TYR A 28 5.24 1.30 -6.41
C TYR A 28 4.66 0.64 -5.16
N ALA A 29 4.56 1.33 -4.05
CA ALA A 29 4.07 0.77 -2.79
C ALA A 29 2.53 0.78 -2.66
N ALA A 30 1.82 1.59 -3.42
CA ALA A 30 0.39 1.83 -3.25
C ALA A 30 -0.56 0.79 -3.91
N PRO A 31 -0.32 0.20 -5.09
CA PRO A 31 -1.32 -0.61 -5.78
C PRO A 31 -1.48 -2.04 -5.24
N ILE A 32 -0.46 -2.65 -4.67
CA ILE A 32 -0.48 -4.08 -4.29
C ILE A 32 -1.51 -4.43 -3.21
N PRO A 33 -1.70 -3.66 -2.12
CA PRO A 33 -2.73 -3.95 -1.14
C PRO A 33 -4.14 -3.83 -1.71
N LEU A 34 -4.39 -2.84 -2.58
CA LEU A 34 -5.72 -2.57 -3.14
C LEU A 34 -6.19 -3.69 -4.08
N GLU A 35 -5.33 -4.19 -4.97
CA GLU A 35 -5.67 -5.27 -5.89
C GLU A 35 -6.00 -6.56 -5.15
N ARG A 36 -5.22 -6.93 -4.14
CA ARG A 36 -5.50 -8.11 -3.30
C ARG A 36 -6.83 -8.01 -2.58
N ALA A 37 -7.16 -6.83 -2.10
CA ALA A 37 -8.39 -6.60 -1.40
C ALA A 37 -9.62 -6.61 -2.32
N LEU A 38 -9.51 -6.05 -3.52
CA LEU A 38 -10.55 -6.13 -4.54
C LEU A 38 -10.77 -7.58 -4.97
N ALA A 39 -9.70 -8.33 -5.22
CA ALA A 39 -9.79 -9.75 -5.56
C ALA A 39 -10.46 -10.57 -4.44
N ARG A 40 -10.14 -10.28 -3.17
CA ARG A 40 -10.73 -10.95 -2.01
C ARG A 40 -12.21 -10.61 -1.84
N ASN A 41 -12.59 -9.35 -2.00
CA ASN A 41 -14.00 -8.94 -1.98
C ASN A 41 -14.80 -9.62 -3.10
N ALA A 42 -14.25 -9.67 -4.32
CA ALA A 42 -14.87 -10.40 -5.42
C ALA A 42 -15.01 -11.91 -5.14
N ALA A 43 -14.05 -12.52 -4.45
CA ALA A 43 -14.16 -13.92 -4.02
C ALA A 43 -15.27 -14.12 -2.98
N LEU A 44 -15.44 -13.20 -2.03
CA LEU A 44 -16.52 -13.23 -1.05
C LEU A 44 -17.90 -13.04 -1.70
N ASP A 45 -18.03 -12.24 -2.74
CA ASP A 45 -19.27 -12.11 -3.51
C ASP A 45 -19.63 -13.43 -4.23
N ARG A 46 -18.63 -14.09 -4.83
CA ARG A 46 -18.82 -15.42 -5.45
C ARG A 46 -19.24 -16.50 -4.46
N VAL A 47 -18.79 -16.42 -3.20
CA VAL A 47 -19.22 -17.35 -2.14
C VAL A 47 -20.72 -17.22 -1.88
N LEU A 48 -21.23 -15.99 -1.77
CA LEU A 48 -22.66 -15.75 -1.56
C LEU A 48 -23.49 -16.19 -2.77
N GLU A 49 -22.98 -16.04 -3.97
CA GLU A 49 -23.61 -16.49 -5.19
C GLU A 49 -23.62 -18.03 -5.31
N ALA A 50 -22.49 -18.67 -5.00
CA ALA A 50 -22.37 -20.13 -4.98
C ALA A 50 -23.31 -20.77 -3.95
N ALA A 51 -23.54 -20.15 -2.80
CA ALA A 51 -24.45 -20.63 -1.77
C ALA A 51 -25.93 -20.67 -2.21
N ARG A 52 -26.31 -19.93 -3.25
CA ARG A 52 -27.65 -19.90 -3.82
C ARG A 52 -27.87 -20.97 -4.89
N GLN A 53 -26.84 -21.69 -5.29
CA GLN A 53 -26.89 -22.69 -6.34
C GLN A 53 -27.30 -24.07 -5.78
N PRO A 54 -27.77 -25.01 -6.62
CA PRO A 54 -28.29 -26.31 -6.18
C PRO A 54 -27.24 -27.24 -5.58
N ASP A 55 -25.94 -27.03 -5.86
CA ASP A 55 -24.82 -27.79 -5.24
C ASP A 55 -23.77 -26.83 -4.62
N PRO A 56 -24.12 -26.24 -3.47
CA PRO A 56 -23.25 -25.21 -2.87
C PRO A 56 -21.93 -25.77 -2.33
N ALA A 57 -21.91 -27.01 -1.84
CA ALA A 57 -20.74 -27.58 -1.17
C ALA A 57 -19.54 -27.71 -2.09
N LEU A 58 -19.74 -28.23 -3.29
CA LEU A 58 -18.69 -28.41 -4.29
C LEU A 58 -18.18 -27.08 -4.82
N LEU A 59 -19.08 -26.11 -5.00
CA LEU A 59 -18.72 -24.77 -5.49
C LEU A 59 -17.91 -23.97 -4.45
N LEU A 60 -18.31 -24.05 -3.19
CA LEU A 60 -17.60 -23.41 -2.08
C LEU A 60 -16.18 -23.98 -1.92
N GLU A 61 -16.02 -25.30 -2.07
CA GLU A 61 -14.68 -25.91 -2.00
C GLU A 61 -13.78 -25.46 -3.17
N ARG A 62 -14.32 -25.29 -4.37
CA ARG A 62 -13.60 -24.74 -5.52
C ARG A 62 -13.14 -23.28 -5.31
N LEU A 63 -13.84 -22.51 -4.50
CA LEU A 63 -13.50 -21.12 -4.17
C LEU A 63 -12.45 -21.00 -3.06
N ARG A 64 -12.12 -22.10 -2.35
CA ARG A 64 -11.14 -22.11 -1.26
C ARG A 64 -9.80 -21.46 -1.63
N PRO A 65 -9.16 -21.76 -2.79
CA PRO A 65 -7.90 -21.11 -3.16
C PRO A 65 -8.03 -19.60 -3.38
N ALA A 66 -9.17 -19.14 -3.93
CA ALA A 66 -9.41 -17.72 -4.17
C ALA A 66 -9.68 -16.93 -2.87
N LEU A 67 -10.20 -17.61 -1.84
CA LEU A 67 -10.40 -17.03 -0.50
C LEU A 67 -9.10 -16.91 0.30
N ALA A 68 -8.10 -17.76 0.02
CA ALA A 68 -6.80 -17.78 0.71
C ALA A 68 -6.98 -17.81 2.25
N GLU A 69 -6.49 -16.79 2.97
CA GLU A 69 -6.58 -16.68 4.43
C GLU A 69 -8.04 -16.56 4.93
N SER A 70 -8.95 -16.07 4.10
CA SER A 70 -10.38 -15.93 4.44
C SER A 70 -11.15 -17.25 4.32
N ALA A 71 -10.54 -18.31 3.77
CA ALA A 71 -11.22 -19.58 3.53
C ALA A 71 -11.72 -20.23 4.84
N ALA A 72 -10.88 -20.35 5.86
CA ALA A 72 -11.25 -20.97 7.13
C ALA A 72 -12.38 -20.20 7.84
N PRO A 73 -12.28 -18.88 8.11
CA PRO A 73 -13.35 -18.15 8.80
C PRO A 73 -14.66 -18.13 8.01
N VAL A 74 -14.63 -18.16 6.68
CA VAL A 74 -15.82 -18.12 5.84
C VAL A 74 -16.46 -19.50 5.69
N LEU A 75 -15.69 -20.55 5.44
CA LEU A 75 -16.23 -21.88 5.16
C LEU A 75 -16.57 -22.66 6.42
N THR A 76 -15.78 -22.55 7.49
CA THR A 76 -15.89 -23.37 8.70
C THR A 76 -16.18 -22.58 9.98
N GLY A 77 -16.33 -21.25 9.91
CA GLY A 77 -16.58 -20.41 11.06
C GLY A 77 -18.00 -20.58 11.65
N PRO A 78 -18.25 -20.11 12.89
CA PRO A 78 -19.55 -20.16 13.54
C PRO A 78 -20.53 -19.14 12.93
N GLY A 79 -21.83 -19.47 12.96
CA GLY A 79 -22.92 -18.64 12.45
C GLY A 79 -23.31 -18.95 11.01
N THR A 80 -24.23 -18.17 10.47
CA THR A 80 -24.68 -18.29 9.08
C THR A 80 -23.57 -17.90 8.10
N LEU A 81 -23.62 -18.39 6.86
CA LEU A 81 -22.63 -18.03 5.84
C LEU A 81 -22.59 -16.53 5.59
N GLU A 82 -23.75 -15.88 5.57
CA GLU A 82 -23.88 -14.44 5.38
C GLU A 82 -23.20 -13.64 6.50
N GLU A 83 -23.40 -14.04 7.77
CA GLU A 83 -22.73 -13.44 8.92
C GLU A 83 -21.21 -13.63 8.87
N ARG A 84 -20.76 -14.81 8.44
CA ARG A 84 -19.32 -15.10 8.28
C ARG A 84 -18.69 -14.24 7.20
N VAL A 85 -19.34 -14.10 6.07
CA VAL A 85 -18.89 -13.23 4.97
C VAL A 85 -18.89 -11.77 5.40
N ALA A 86 -19.93 -11.31 6.12
CA ALA A 86 -19.97 -9.93 6.61
C ALA A 86 -18.82 -9.61 7.57
N ARG A 87 -18.57 -10.52 8.54
CA ARG A 87 -17.43 -10.39 9.48
C ARG A 87 -16.07 -10.38 8.75
N GLU A 88 -15.91 -11.25 7.76
CA GLU A 88 -14.66 -11.32 7.02
C GLU A 88 -14.44 -10.07 6.14
N ARG A 89 -15.50 -9.49 5.57
CA ARG A 89 -15.42 -8.20 4.86
C ARG A 89 -14.93 -7.08 5.78
N GLU A 90 -15.43 -7.04 7.01
CA GLU A 90 -15.00 -6.07 8.00
C GLU A 90 -13.53 -6.30 8.42
N ALA A 91 -13.13 -7.54 8.63
CA ALA A 91 -11.74 -7.91 8.91
C ALA A 91 -10.79 -7.55 7.75
N VAL A 92 -11.20 -7.77 6.49
CA VAL A 92 -10.44 -7.37 5.30
C VAL A 92 -10.28 -5.85 5.25
N ARG A 93 -11.35 -5.08 5.51
CA ARG A 93 -11.29 -3.60 5.57
C ARG A 93 -10.35 -3.13 6.68
N ALA A 94 -10.46 -3.69 7.87
CA ALA A 94 -9.59 -3.34 9.00
C ALA A 94 -8.11 -3.61 8.71
N ARG A 95 -7.79 -4.73 8.05
CA ARG A 95 -6.43 -5.04 7.59
C ARG A 95 -5.93 -4.04 6.56
N GLN A 96 -6.78 -3.67 5.58
CA GLN A 96 -6.45 -2.65 4.58
C GLN A 96 -6.14 -1.29 5.21
N ASP A 97 -6.97 -0.86 6.15
CA ASP A 97 -6.77 0.40 6.86
C ASP A 97 -5.48 0.39 7.69
N ALA A 98 -5.13 -0.76 8.27
CA ALA A 98 -3.88 -0.93 9.00
C ALA A 98 -2.67 -0.89 8.07
N GLU A 99 -2.73 -1.58 6.92
CA GLU A 99 -1.69 -1.56 5.90
C GLU A 99 -1.52 -0.16 5.29
N ALA A 100 -2.63 0.51 4.94
CA ALA A 100 -2.62 1.87 4.42
C ALA A 100 -1.99 2.86 5.41
N ARG A 101 -2.31 2.75 6.69
CA ARG A 101 -1.67 3.57 7.76
C ARG A 101 -0.18 3.26 7.88
N GLY A 102 0.22 1.99 7.75
CA GLY A 102 1.62 1.58 7.76
C GLY A 102 2.42 2.17 6.59
N VAL A 103 1.86 2.11 5.38
CA VAL A 103 2.45 2.70 4.16
C VAL A 103 2.54 4.22 4.29
N ALA A 104 1.46 4.88 4.71
CA ALA A 104 1.43 6.32 4.91
C ALA A 104 2.49 6.80 5.93
N ARG A 105 2.68 6.04 7.02
CA ARG A 105 3.72 6.34 8.03
C ARG A 105 5.12 6.21 7.45
N ARG A 106 5.40 5.15 6.70
CA ARG A 106 6.70 4.96 6.03
C ARG A 106 6.97 6.07 5.01
N LEU A 107 5.96 6.44 4.22
CA LEU A 107 6.07 7.52 3.24
C LEU A 107 6.36 8.86 3.92
N ARG A 108 5.67 9.20 5.00
CA ARG A 108 5.94 10.43 5.79
C ARG A 108 7.36 10.45 6.33
N LEU A 109 7.85 9.34 6.90
CA LEU A 109 9.22 9.23 7.37
C LEU A 109 10.23 9.43 6.24
N LEU A 110 9.98 8.83 5.08
CA LEU A 110 10.85 8.92 3.91
C LEU A 110 10.91 10.36 3.38
N ILE A 111 9.77 11.03 3.27
CA ILE A 111 9.71 12.47 2.90
C ILE A 111 10.46 13.32 3.91
N LEU A 112 10.31 13.06 5.20
CA LEU A 112 10.97 13.82 6.27
C LEU A 112 12.50 13.64 6.20
N VAL A 113 12.98 12.41 6.01
CA VAL A 113 14.42 12.11 5.85
C VAL A 113 14.98 12.78 4.60
N VAL A 114 14.30 12.67 3.46
CA VAL A 114 14.75 13.29 2.20
C VAL A 114 14.80 14.81 2.33
N THR A 115 13.78 15.41 2.95
CA THR A 115 13.75 16.88 3.16
C THR A 115 14.88 17.33 4.09
N ALA A 116 15.13 16.59 5.18
CA ALA A 116 16.22 16.87 6.10
C ALA A 116 17.60 16.77 5.41
N MET A 117 17.81 15.71 4.62
CA MET A 117 19.04 15.52 3.85
C MET A 117 19.25 16.64 2.83
N ALA A 118 18.19 17.03 2.11
CA ALA A 118 18.25 18.13 1.16
C ALA A 118 18.58 19.47 1.85
N GLY A 119 17.99 19.73 3.03
CA GLY A 119 18.28 20.90 3.84
C GLY A 119 19.74 20.94 4.34
N LEU A 120 20.25 19.83 4.86
CA LEU A 120 21.65 19.72 5.29
C LEU A 120 22.62 19.90 4.13
N PHE A 121 22.34 19.30 2.98
CA PHE A 121 23.17 19.48 1.79
C PHE A 121 23.17 20.93 1.31
N GLY A 122 21.99 21.58 1.30
CA GLY A 122 21.90 23.00 0.96
C GLY A 122 22.69 23.90 1.91
N ALA A 123 22.62 23.66 3.22
CA ALA A 123 23.40 24.38 4.22
C ALA A 123 24.92 24.17 4.04
N PHE A 124 25.34 22.93 3.74
CA PHE A 124 26.74 22.60 3.47
C PHE A 124 27.27 23.32 2.24
N VAL A 125 26.53 23.33 1.15
CA VAL A 125 26.89 24.02 -0.09
C VAL A 125 27.01 25.54 0.12
N LEU A 126 26.06 26.15 0.86
CA LEU A 126 26.09 27.56 1.20
C LEU A 126 27.27 27.90 2.11
N GLY A 127 27.62 26.99 3.04
CA GLY A 127 28.81 27.16 3.89
C GLY A 127 30.12 27.14 3.12
N LEU A 128 30.24 26.28 2.12
CA LEU A 128 31.41 26.24 1.23
C LEU A 128 31.51 27.45 0.31
N ALA A 129 30.41 28.01 -0.14
CA ALA A 129 30.38 29.19 -1.02
C ALA A 129 30.71 30.50 -0.30
N ARG A 130 30.70 30.52 1.04
CA ARG A 130 31.04 31.68 1.87
C ARG A 130 32.53 31.74 2.27
N ARG A 131 33.29 30.67 2.04
CA ARG A 131 34.75 30.63 2.21
C ARG A 131 35.47 30.92 0.89
#